data_8996ec77386bd2ff3e96a0fc01c3e54f
#
_entry.id   8996ec77386bd2ff3e96a0fc01c3e54f
#
_cell.length_a   1.000
_cell.length_b   1.000
_cell.length_c   1.000
_cell.angle_alpha   90.00
_cell.angle_beta   90.00
_cell.angle_gamma   90.00
#
_symmetry.space_group_name_H-M   'P 1'
#
loop_
_entity.id
_entity.type
_entity.pdbx_description
1 polymer ?
#
loop_
_entity_poly.entity_id
_entity_poly.type
_entity_poly.pdbx_seq_one_letter_code
_entity_poly.pdbx_strand_id
1 'polypeptide(L)'
;EADPDLAPKLGNAHGFAHGFAKCDPGCGAALHWHETEEVFMPLDGKWSIYWRDGEEEREVFLEAGDTVSVPIGIYRGFKNVSDKPATLQFIVGGPDTGKVHWHPSVIDAARKTGLEVDDNGLLVEIE
;
A
#
# COMPACT_ATOMS: atom_id res chain seq x y z
N GLU A 1 4.33 3.52 -6.73
CA GLU A 1 4.69 3.57 -8.15
C GLU A 1 6.20 3.75 -8.25
N ALA A 2 6.88 2.87 -9.00
CA ALA A 2 8.33 2.96 -9.15
C ALA A 2 8.67 4.14 -10.06
N ASP A 3 9.63 4.95 -9.63
CA ASP A 3 10.17 6.03 -10.45
C ASP A 3 10.78 5.42 -11.73
N PRO A 4 10.29 5.77 -12.93
CA PRO A 4 10.80 5.21 -14.18
C PRO A 4 12.28 5.55 -14.43
N ASP A 5 12.82 6.59 -13.79
CA ASP A 5 14.23 6.96 -13.88
C ASP A 5 15.13 6.07 -13.02
N LEU A 6 14.55 5.26 -12.14
CA LEU A 6 15.26 4.30 -11.29
C LEU A 6 15.20 2.88 -11.85
N ALA A 7 15.54 2.72 -13.12
CA ALA A 7 15.57 1.41 -13.75
C ALA A 7 16.51 0.44 -13.01
N PRO A 8 16.09 -0.82 -12.77
CA PRO A 8 16.93 -1.79 -12.09
C PRO A 8 18.23 -2.03 -12.87
N LYS A 9 19.35 -2.07 -12.17
CA LYS A 9 20.65 -2.36 -12.78
C LYS A 9 20.80 -3.83 -13.20
N LEU A 10 20.06 -4.71 -12.52
CA LEU A 10 19.89 -6.11 -12.90
C LEU A 10 18.53 -6.25 -13.57
N GLY A 11 18.51 -6.34 -14.89
CA GLY A 11 17.30 -6.31 -15.69
C GLY A 11 16.56 -7.63 -15.83
N ASN A 12 17.00 -8.69 -15.16
CA ASN A 12 16.33 -9.99 -15.21
C ASN A 12 15.02 -9.96 -14.43
N ALA A 13 14.03 -10.74 -14.89
CA ALA A 13 12.77 -10.86 -14.20
C ALA A 13 12.92 -11.48 -12.80
N HIS A 14 12.20 -10.93 -11.83
CA HIS A 14 12.14 -11.41 -10.45
C HIS A 14 10.74 -11.94 -10.15
N GLY A 15 10.67 -12.90 -9.21
CA GLY A 15 9.38 -13.44 -8.74
C GLY A 15 8.68 -12.57 -7.69
N PHE A 16 9.26 -11.45 -7.32
CA PHE A 16 8.71 -10.50 -6.35
C PHE A 16 9.19 -9.08 -6.66
N ALA A 17 8.46 -8.09 -6.15
CA ALA A 17 8.87 -6.70 -6.16
C ALA A 17 9.01 -6.19 -4.71
N HIS A 18 10.09 -5.45 -4.44
CA HIS A 18 10.39 -4.89 -3.13
C HIS A 18 10.41 -3.38 -3.21
N GLY A 19 9.77 -2.73 -2.27
CA GLY A 19 9.71 -1.27 -2.23
C GLY A 19 9.65 -0.72 -0.81
N PHE A 20 9.67 0.60 -0.74
CA PHE A 20 9.60 1.37 0.50
C PHE A 20 8.53 2.44 0.36
N ALA A 21 7.71 2.58 1.41
CA ALA A 21 6.79 3.69 1.55
C ALA A 21 7.27 4.58 2.69
N LYS A 22 7.66 5.81 2.36
CA LYS A 22 8.04 6.81 3.36
C LYS A 22 6.86 7.75 3.56
N CYS A 23 6.37 7.86 4.79
CA CYS A 23 5.16 8.59 5.11
C CYS A 23 5.36 9.50 6.32
N ASP A 24 4.74 10.68 6.26
CA ASP A 24 4.59 11.56 7.40
C ASP A 24 3.62 10.96 8.43
N PRO A 25 3.62 11.47 9.70
CA PRO A 25 2.64 11.06 10.69
C PRO A 25 1.20 11.17 10.18
N GLY A 26 0.42 10.11 10.37
CA GLY A 26 -0.96 10.05 9.95
C GLY A 26 -1.19 9.72 8.47
N CYS A 27 -0.15 9.61 7.67
CA CYS A 27 -0.23 9.28 6.25
C CYS A 27 0.05 7.80 5.98
N GLY A 28 -0.42 7.32 4.85
CA GLY A 28 -0.27 5.94 4.42
C GLY A 28 -1.10 5.67 3.18
N ALA A 29 -1.49 4.43 3.00
CA ALA A 29 -2.38 4.02 1.91
C ALA A 29 -3.73 3.58 2.46
N ALA A 30 -4.80 4.07 1.84
CA ALA A 30 -6.18 3.70 2.17
C ALA A 30 -6.50 2.27 1.72
N LEU A 31 -7.68 1.77 2.08
CA LEU A 31 -8.11 0.40 1.77
C LEU A 31 -8.06 0.10 0.26
N HIS A 32 -7.28 -0.89 -0.10
CA HIS A 32 -7.10 -1.41 -1.46
C HIS A 32 -6.75 -2.89 -1.40
N TRP A 33 -6.84 -3.59 -2.52
CA TRP A 33 -6.34 -4.95 -2.62
C TRP A 33 -5.47 -5.12 -3.86
N HIS A 34 -4.59 -6.11 -3.80
CA HIS A 34 -3.72 -6.50 -4.89
C HIS A 34 -4.04 -7.91 -5.37
N GLU A 35 -3.73 -8.18 -6.63
CA GLU A 35 -3.78 -9.52 -7.21
C GLU A 35 -2.58 -10.38 -6.81
N THR A 36 -1.76 -9.86 -5.91
CA THR A 36 -0.57 -10.51 -5.36
C THR A 36 -0.62 -10.50 -3.84
N GLU A 37 0.11 -11.42 -3.24
CA GLU A 37 0.40 -11.39 -1.79
C GLU A 37 1.30 -10.19 -1.48
N GLU A 38 1.21 -9.68 -0.27
CA GLU A 38 2.03 -8.57 0.18
C GLU A 38 2.51 -8.77 1.61
N VAL A 39 3.78 -8.46 1.84
CA VAL A 39 4.39 -8.49 3.17
C VAL A 39 4.79 -7.08 3.56
N PHE A 40 4.48 -6.67 4.79
CA PHE A 40 4.89 -5.40 5.36
C PHE A 40 5.88 -5.60 6.51
N MET A 41 6.93 -4.80 6.52
CA MET A 41 8.00 -4.82 7.54
C MET A 41 8.48 -3.39 7.78
N PRO A 42 8.16 -2.75 8.92
CA PRO A 42 8.68 -1.43 9.21
C PRO A 42 10.21 -1.41 9.31
N LEU A 43 10.86 -0.39 8.75
CA LEU A 43 12.26 -0.06 9.05
C LEU A 43 12.35 0.71 10.36
N ASP A 44 11.42 1.62 10.58
CA ASP A 44 11.33 2.45 11.76
C ASP A 44 9.88 2.89 12.00
N GLY A 45 9.66 3.61 13.08
CA GLY A 45 8.35 4.11 13.46
C GLY A 45 7.41 3.02 13.97
N LYS A 46 6.16 3.41 14.11
CA LYS A 46 5.07 2.53 14.46
C LYS A 46 4.00 2.63 13.39
N TRP A 47 3.53 1.49 12.92
CA TRP A 47 2.61 1.40 11.79
C TRP A 47 1.35 0.65 12.16
N SER A 48 0.21 1.18 11.76
CA SER A 48 -1.05 0.47 11.73
C SER A 48 -1.17 -0.23 10.38
N ILE A 49 -1.37 -1.53 10.41
CA ILE A 49 -1.80 -2.30 9.25
C ILE A 49 -3.23 -2.72 9.53
N TYR A 50 -4.16 -2.27 8.70
CA TYR A 50 -5.58 -2.56 8.88
C TYR A 50 -6.15 -3.24 7.65
N TRP A 51 -7.17 -4.05 7.85
CA TRP A 51 -7.80 -4.81 6.78
C TRP A 51 -9.28 -5.04 7.05
N ARG A 52 -9.99 -5.45 6.02
CA ARG A 52 -11.39 -5.84 6.12
C ARG A 52 -11.51 -7.35 6.24
N ASP A 53 -12.28 -7.78 7.24
CA ASP A 53 -12.71 -9.16 7.44
C ASP A 53 -14.25 -9.16 7.36
N GLY A 54 -14.78 -9.33 6.16
CA GLY A 54 -16.18 -9.07 5.88
C GLY A 54 -16.50 -7.58 6.03
N GLU A 55 -17.43 -7.23 6.95
CA GLU A 55 -17.77 -5.84 7.27
C GLU A 55 -16.95 -5.27 8.44
N GLU A 56 -16.18 -6.13 9.11
CA GLU A 56 -15.33 -5.71 10.22
C GLU A 56 -13.99 -5.20 9.74
N GLU A 57 -13.55 -4.08 10.30
CA GLU A 57 -12.19 -3.60 10.16
C GLU A 57 -11.35 -4.10 11.32
N ARG A 58 -10.22 -4.73 10.99
CA ARG A 58 -9.24 -5.23 11.96
C ARG A 58 -7.93 -4.50 11.78
N GLU A 59 -7.12 -4.48 12.82
CA GLU A 59 -5.88 -3.72 12.86
C GLU A 59 -4.83 -4.43 13.71
N VAL A 60 -3.57 -4.33 13.27
CA VAL A 60 -2.39 -4.66 14.07
C VAL A 60 -1.40 -3.51 13.99
N PHE A 61 -0.60 -3.35 15.03
CA PHE A 61 0.47 -2.37 15.07
C PHE A 61 1.81 -3.07 14.95
N LEU A 62 2.65 -2.56 14.06
CA LEU A 62 3.98 -3.09 13.80
C LEU A 62 5.04 -2.05 14.14
N GLU A 63 6.16 -2.52 14.69
CA GLU A 63 7.40 -1.76 14.89
C GLU A 63 8.53 -2.46 14.12
N ALA A 64 9.71 -1.84 14.09
CA ALA A 64 10.87 -2.41 13.41
C ALA A 64 11.16 -3.85 13.90
N GLY A 65 11.30 -4.77 12.97
CA GLY A 65 11.48 -6.20 13.24
C GLY A 65 10.20 -7.03 13.22
N ASP A 66 9.03 -6.38 13.24
CA ASP A 66 7.76 -7.07 13.07
C ASP A 66 7.45 -7.24 11.58
N THR A 67 6.65 -8.24 11.25
CA THR A 67 6.20 -8.49 9.88
C THR A 67 4.76 -9.00 9.86
N VAL A 68 4.04 -8.66 8.80
CA VAL A 68 2.73 -9.22 8.52
C VAL A 68 2.62 -9.55 7.04
N SER A 69 2.00 -10.69 6.74
CA SER A 69 1.70 -11.10 5.38
C SER A 69 0.20 -10.97 5.12
N VAL A 70 -0.15 -10.36 4.02
CA VAL A 70 -1.56 -10.15 3.62
C VAL A 70 -1.84 -11.00 2.38
N PRO A 71 -2.85 -11.89 2.43
CA PRO A 71 -3.25 -12.71 1.28
C PRO A 71 -3.78 -11.89 0.11
N ILE A 72 -3.82 -12.54 -1.06
CA ILE A 72 -4.43 -11.99 -2.27
C ILE A 72 -5.90 -11.63 -2.00
N GLY A 73 -6.34 -10.50 -2.54
CA GLY A 73 -7.75 -10.11 -2.55
C GLY A 73 -8.29 -9.53 -1.24
N ILE A 74 -7.47 -9.43 -0.21
CA ILE A 74 -7.88 -8.81 1.06
C ILE A 74 -7.70 -7.30 0.98
N TYR A 75 -8.75 -6.54 1.24
CA TYR A 75 -8.65 -5.10 1.40
C TYR A 75 -7.78 -4.77 2.60
N ARG A 76 -6.69 -4.04 2.37
CA ARG A 76 -5.74 -3.60 3.39
C ARG A 76 -5.37 -2.13 3.20
N GLY A 77 -4.89 -1.55 4.25
CA GLY A 77 -4.28 -0.24 4.26
C GLY A 77 -3.18 -0.17 5.31
N PHE A 78 -2.40 0.89 5.27
CA PHE A 78 -1.39 1.14 6.27
C PHE A 78 -1.34 2.63 6.61
N LYS A 79 -0.85 2.92 7.81
CA LYS A 79 -0.76 4.28 8.31
C LYS A 79 0.41 4.41 9.27
N ASN A 80 1.21 5.45 9.09
CA ASN A 80 2.22 5.82 10.06
C ASN A 80 1.52 6.42 11.29
N VAL A 81 1.56 5.73 12.42
CA VAL A 81 0.96 6.17 13.69
C VAL A 81 1.99 6.69 14.68
N SER A 82 3.25 6.85 14.24
CA SER A 82 4.28 7.52 15.02
C SER A 82 4.20 9.04 14.84
N ASP A 83 5.00 9.78 15.61
CA ASP A 83 5.05 11.24 15.62
C ASP A 83 6.11 11.84 14.68
N LYS A 84 6.75 10.99 13.88
CA LYS A 84 7.83 11.36 12.93
C LYS A 84 7.60 10.67 11.58
N PRO A 85 8.18 11.21 10.50
CA PRO A 85 8.25 10.48 9.24
C PRO A 85 8.90 9.11 9.45
N ALA A 86 8.35 8.09 8.83
CA ALA A 86 8.82 6.71 8.97
C ALA A 86 8.75 5.97 7.64
N THR A 87 9.48 4.87 7.57
CA THR A 87 9.60 4.04 6.36
C THR A 87 9.07 2.63 6.62
N LEU A 88 8.15 2.21 5.76
CA LEU A 88 7.59 0.86 5.72
C LEU A 88 8.16 0.13 4.50
N GLN A 89 8.73 -1.05 4.71
CA GLN A 89 9.10 -1.94 3.62
C GLN A 89 7.90 -2.76 3.20
N PHE A 90 7.78 -3.02 1.91
CA PHE A 90 6.82 -3.99 1.41
C PHE A 90 7.44 -4.88 0.34
N ILE A 91 6.97 -6.11 0.28
CA ILE A 91 7.27 -7.06 -0.77
C ILE A 91 5.94 -7.55 -1.33
N VAL A 92 5.78 -7.49 -2.64
CA VAL A 92 4.63 -8.08 -3.35
C VAL A 92 5.09 -9.26 -4.19
N GLY A 93 4.28 -10.31 -4.26
CA GLY A 93 4.54 -11.46 -5.12
C GLY A 93 4.31 -11.06 -6.58
N GLY A 94 5.35 -11.20 -7.40
CA GLY A 94 5.28 -10.82 -8.80
C GLY A 94 6.29 -9.72 -9.17
N PRO A 95 6.55 -9.51 -10.46
CA PRO A 95 7.60 -8.59 -10.92
C PRO A 95 7.28 -7.10 -10.72
N ASP A 96 6.03 -6.78 -10.42
CA ASP A 96 5.56 -5.41 -10.15
C ASP A 96 4.36 -5.43 -9.19
N THR A 97 3.90 -4.26 -8.79
CA THR A 97 2.76 -4.13 -7.87
C THR A 97 1.41 -4.48 -8.52
N GLY A 98 1.37 -4.64 -9.84
CA GLY A 98 0.14 -4.86 -10.57
C GLY A 98 -0.85 -3.71 -10.45
N LYS A 99 -2.10 -3.99 -10.77
CA LYS A 99 -3.21 -3.05 -10.62
C LYS A 99 -3.62 -2.95 -9.16
N VAL A 100 -3.78 -1.72 -8.67
CA VAL A 100 -4.32 -1.44 -7.33
C VAL A 100 -5.85 -1.33 -7.43
N HIS A 101 -6.56 -2.10 -6.64
CA HIS A 101 -8.02 -2.09 -6.57
C HIS A 101 -8.45 -1.38 -5.27
N TRP A 102 -8.98 -0.17 -5.41
CA TRP A 102 -9.40 0.62 -4.26
C TRP A 102 -10.77 0.17 -3.74
N HIS A 103 -10.93 0.22 -2.42
CA HIS A 103 -12.24 -0.01 -1.80
C HIS A 103 -13.23 1.08 -2.26
N PRO A 104 -14.52 0.75 -2.50
CA PRO A 104 -15.52 1.75 -2.94
C PRO A 104 -15.60 3.00 -2.08
N SER A 105 -15.43 2.89 -0.76
CA SER A 105 -15.42 4.03 0.16
C SER A 105 -14.27 5.01 -0.13
N VAL A 106 -13.14 4.52 -0.62
CA VAL A 106 -11.98 5.35 -0.99
C VAL A 106 -12.26 6.10 -2.29
N ILE A 107 -12.88 5.43 -3.26
CA ILE A 107 -13.30 6.05 -4.53
C ILE A 107 -14.32 7.15 -4.25
N ASP A 108 -15.30 6.90 -3.40
CA ASP A 108 -16.31 7.90 -3.02
C ASP A 108 -15.68 9.10 -2.31
N ALA A 109 -14.73 8.86 -1.40
CA ALA A 109 -14.00 9.93 -0.73
C ALA A 109 -13.17 10.77 -1.71
N ALA A 110 -12.50 10.13 -2.66
CA ALA A 110 -11.72 10.81 -3.70
C ALA A 110 -12.60 11.70 -4.57
N ARG A 111 -13.77 11.21 -4.99
CA ARG A 111 -14.74 11.98 -5.79
C ARG A 111 -15.21 13.24 -5.09
N LYS A 112 -15.41 13.20 -3.77
CA LYS A 112 -15.79 14.37 -2.97
C LYS A 112 -14.73 15.46 -2.95
N THR A 113 -13.48 15.13 -3.25
CA THR A 113 -12.37 16.08 -3.34
C THR A 113 -12.00 16.46 -4.77
N GLY A 114 -12.82 16.08 -5.75
CA GLY A 114 -12.58 16.37 -7.17
C GLY A 114 -11.62 15.40 -7.87
N LEU A 115 -11.40 14.22 -7.29
CA LEU A 115 -10.54 13.18 -7.84
C LEU A 115 -11.34 11.94 -8.22
N GLU A 116 -10.87 11.23 -9.20
CA GLU A 116 -11.40 9.93 -9.60
C GLU A 116 -10.26 8.93 -9.77
N VAL A 117 -10.60 7.66 -9.66
CA VAL A 117 -9.65 6.57 -9.91
C VAL A 117 -9.88 6.07 -11.34
N ASP A 118 -8.84 6.08 -12.16
CA ASP A 118 -8.89 5.57 -13.53
C ASP A 118 -8.87 4.03 -13.58
N ASP A 119 -8.98 3.48 -14.79
CA ASP A 119 -8.98 2.03 -15.00
C ASP A 119 -7.68 1.32 -14.57
N ASN A 120 -6.60 2.07 -14.37
CA ASN A 120 -5.31 1.57 -13.90
C ASN A 120 -5.13 1.71 -12.38
N GLY A 121 -6.12 2.26 -11.67
CA GLY A 121 -6.05 2.50 -10.23
C GLY A 121 -5.32 3.79 -9.85
N LEU A 122 -5.09 4.70 -10.79
CA LEU A 122 -4.43 5.99 -10.55
C LEU A 122 -5.45 7.09 -10.27
N LEU A 123 -5.08 8.03 -9.37
CA LEU A 123 -5.89 9.20 -9.09
C LEU A 123 -5.74 10.23 -10.22
N VAL A 124 -6.87 10.66 -10.77
CA VAL A 124 -6.96 11.70 -11.80
C VAL A 124 -7.96 12.76 -11.40
N GLU A 125 -7.75 13.99 -11.86
CA GLU A 125 -8.72 15.06 -11.61
C GLU A 125 -10.00 14.84 -12.43
N ILE A 126 -11.14 15.11 -11.82
CA ILE A 126 -12.44 15.08 -12.52
C ILE A 126 -12.55 16.39 -13.34
N GLU A 127 -12.70 16.25 -14.63
CA GLU A 127 -12.98 17.38 -15.53
C GLU A 127 -14.42 17.91 -15.38
#